data_01806c40dddbbda6f70424d12912494b
#
_entry.id   01806c40dddbbda6f70424d12912494b
#
_cell.length_a   1.000
_cell.length_b   1.000
_cell.length_c   1.000
_cell.angle_alpha   90.00
_cell.angle_beta   90.00
_cell.angle_gamma   90.00
#
_symmetry.space_group_name_H-M   'P 1'
#
loop_
_entity.id
_entity.type
_entity.pdbx_description
1 polymer ?
#
loop_
_entity_poly.entity_id
_entity_poly.type
_entity_poly.pdbx_seq_one_letter_code
_entity_poly.pdbx_strand_id
1 'polypeptide(L)'
;MQVHPTTQFIRDSFGMYYTQDESYYMVDAEEDAVVYLGVKTGVDKEAMIDDLRKAQKGELVFDAEKYVNKIPTKKHDHFLIPGGTIHCSGANSMVLEISSTPNLFTFKLWDWQRLGLDGKPRPINVERGKCVINWNRDTEYVNEHLRNQFCLLYTSPSPRDRG
;
A
#
# COMPACT_ATOMS: atom_id res chain seq x y z
N MET A 1 3.14 -7.13 1.15
CA MET A 1 1.88 -6.39 0.98
C MET A 1 1.33 -6.04 2.36
N GLN A 2 0.91 -4.81 2.55
CA GLN A 2 0.54 -4.27 3.86
C GLN A 2 -0.60 -3.26 3.76
N VAL A 3 -1.15 -2.88 4.92
CA VAL A 3 -2.09 -1.78 5.07
C VAL A 3 -1.80 -1.04 6.37
N HIS A 4 -1.83 0.28 6.32
CA HIS A 4 -1.79 1.12 7.52
C HIS A 4 -3.21 1.35 8.03
N PRO A 5 -3.43 1.34 9.34
CA PRO A 5 -4.74 1.61 9.89
C PRO A 5 -5.16 3.07 9.67
N THR A 6 -6.46 3.31 9.72
CA THR A 6 -7.00 4.68 9.71
C THR A 6 -6.82 5.36 11.07
N THR A 7 -6.85 6.69 11.09
CA THR A 7 -6.79 7.48 12.35
C THR A 7 -7.87 7.07 13.34
N GLN A 8 -9.09 6.79 12.87
CA GLN A 8 -10.18 6.34 13.72
C GLN A 8 -9.86 5.00 14.40
N PHE A 9 -9.37 4.02 13.62
CA PHE A 9 -9.00 2.71 14.17
C PHE A 9 -7.89 2.82 15.23
N ILE A 10 -6.87 3.65 14.98
CA ILE A 10 -5.76 3.86 15.92
C ILE A 10 -6.27 4.50 17.22
N ARG A 11 -7.16 5.47 17.11
CA ARG A 11 -7.76 6.13 18.28
C ARG A 11 -8.54 5.13 19.13
N ASP A 12 -9.39 4.34 18.49
CA ASP A 12 -10.29 3.42 19.18
C ASP A 12 -9.55 2.20 19.76
N SER A 13 -8.53 1.72 19.06
CA SER A 13 -7.84 0.47 19.43
C SER A 13 -6.59 0.67 20.27
N PHE A 14 -5.94 1.84 20.14
CA PHE A 14 -4.63 2.11 20.77
C PHE A 14 -4.59 3.42 21.57
N GLY A 15 -5.66 4.22 21.57
CA GLY A 15 -5.71 5.52 22.25
C GLY A 15 -4.75 6.58 21.68
N MET A 16 -4.32 6.40 20.42
CA MET A 16 -3.38 7.31 19.75
C MET A 16 -4.09 8.14 18.69
N TYR A 17 -3.47 9.24 18.27
CA TYR A 17 -4.10 10.25 17.41
C TYR A 17 -3.52 10.32 16.01
N TYR A 18 -2.53 9.49 15.70
CA TYR A 18 -1.79 9.53 14.43
C TYR A 18 -1.91 8.20 13.71
N THR A 19 -2.06 8.27 12.40
CA THR A 19 -1.91 7.12 11.51
C THR A 19 -0.63 7.28 10.68
N GLN A 20 -0.35 6.28 9.86
CA GLN A 20 0.70 6.34 8.86
C GLN A 20 0.05 6.59 7.49
N ASP A 21 0.05 7.87 7.08
CA ASP A 21 -0.20 8.23 5.69
C ASP A 21 1.16 8.36 5.00
N GLU A 22 1.31 7.79 3.83
CA GLU A 22 2.58 7.80 3.11
C GLU A 22 2.41 8.06 1.61
N SER A 23 3.51 8.26 0.94
CA SER A 23 3.58 8.31 -0.50
C SER A 23 4.86 7.67 -1.01
N TYR A 24 4.81 7.13 -2.22
CA TYR A 24 5.96 6.65 -2.95
C TYR A 24 6.30 7.61 -4.09
N TYR A 25 7.57 8.00 -4.17
CA TYR A 25 8.14 8.62 -5.36
C TYR A 25 9.18 7.66 -5.94
N MET A 26 9.02 7.33 -7.21
CA MET A 26 9.92 6.41 -7.90
C MET A 26 11.17 7.16 -8.34
N VAL A 27 12.25 7.02 -7.54
CA VAL A 27 13.55 7.64 -7.83
C VAL A 27 14.19 7.00 -9.05
N ASP A 28 14.03 5.67 -9.17
CA ASP A 28 14.43 4.89 -10.34
C ASP A 28 13.58 3.63 -10.46
N ALA A 29 13.44 3.10 -11.68
CA ALA A 29 12.66 1.91 -11.95
C ALA A 29 13.13 1.23 -13.23
N GLU A 30 13.32 -0.09 -13.20
CA GLU A 30 13.58 -0.90 -14.37
C GLU A 30 12.27 -1.16 -15.15
N GLU A 31 12.38 -1.76 -16.32
CA GLU A 31 11.24 -1.92 -17.25
C GLU A 31 10.07 -2.76 -16.67
N ASP A 32 10.38 -3.70 -15.78
CA ASP A 32 9.40 -4.59 -15.14
C ASP A 32 8.98 -4.15 -13.72
N ALA A 33 9.38 -2.96 -13.30
CA ALA A 33 9.05 -2.42 -11.99
C ALA A 33 7.54 -2.21 -11.84
N VAL A 34 7.01 -2.55 -10.67
CA VAL A 34 5.59 -2.44 -10.36
C VAL A 34 5.35 -1.91 -8.95
N VAL A 35 4.17 -1.30 -8.75
CA VAL A 35 3.60 -0.99 -7.44
C VAL A 35 2.26 -1.70 -7.32
N TYR A 36 2.02 -2.33 -6.17
CA TYR A 36 0.71 -2.84 -5.82
C TYR A 36 -0.03 -1.78 -5.00
N LEU A 37 -1.24 -1.38 -5.45
CA LEU A 37 -1.98 -0.30 -4.79
C LEU A 37 -3.49 -0.46 -4.95
N GLY A 38 -4.20 -0.45 -3.82
CA GLY A 38 -5.65 -0.60 -3.76
C GLY A 38 -6.14 -1.97 -4.22
N VAL A 39 -7.42 -2.22 -4.09
CA VAL A 39 -8.07 -3.47 -4.52
C VAL A 39 -8.56 -3.38 -5.96
N LYS A 40 -8.79 -4.50 -6.60
CA LYS A 40 -9.46 -4.52 -7.91
C LYS A 40 -10.93 -4.15 -7.78
N THR A 41 -11.47 -3.43 -8.75
CA THR A 41 -12.91 -3.15 -8.84
C THR A 41 -13.68 -4.46 -8.86
N GLY A 42 -14.74 -4.53 -8.03
CA GLY A 42 -15.55 -5.74 -7.90
C GLY A 42 -14.91 -6.89 -7.14
N VAL A 43 -13.84 -6.65 -6.39
CA VAL A 43 -13.16 -7.68 -5.59
C VAL A 43 -14.12 -8.38 -4.62
N ASP A 44 -14.07 -9.71 -4.57
CA ASP A 44 -14.71 -10.48 -3.51
C ASP A 44 -13.89 -10.39 -2.23
N LYS A 45 -14.40 -9.59 -1.29
CA LYS A 45 -13.74 -9.26 -0.01
C LYS A 45 -13.57 -10.49 0.88
N GLU A 46 -14.63 -11.30 0.97
CA GLU A 46 -14.64 -12.51 1.79
C GLU A 46 -13.67 -13.54 1.23
N ALA A 47 -13.67 -13.77 -0.08
CA ALA A 47 -12.72 -14.68 -0.73
C ALA A 47 -11.28 -14.22 -0.54
N MET A 48 -10.99 -12.92 -0.65
CA MET A 48 -9.65 -12.38 -0.41
C MET A 48 -9.17 -12.65 1.02
N ILE A 49 -10.01 -12.38 2.02
CA ILE A 49 -9.66 -12.59 3.43
C ILE A 49 -9.51 -14.08 3.74
N ASP A 50 -10.34 -14.94 3.17
CA ASP A 50 -10.24 -16.39 3.34
C ASP A 50 -8.94 -16.94 2.70
N ASP A 51 -8.60 -16.51 1.51
CA ASP A 51 -7.34 -16.89 0.85
C ASP A 51 -6.11 -16.40 1.65
N LEU A 52 -6.14 -15.19 2.23
CA LEU A 52 -5.09 -14.70 3.14
C LEU A 52 -4.96 -15.56 4.40
N ARG A 53 -6.07 -16.01 4.99
CA ARG A 53 -6.07 -16.91 6.16
C ARG A 53 -5.49 -18.28 5.83
N LYS A 54 -5.86 -18.84 4.69
CA LYS A 54 -5.30 -20.10 4.19
C LYS A 54 -3.80 -19.98 3.92
N ALA A 55 -3.40 -18.88 3.31
CA ALA A 55 -1.99 -18.59 3.05
C ALA A 55 -1.17 -18.44 4.33
N GLN A 56 -1.75 -17.83 5.38
CA GLN A 56 -1.12 -17.74 6.70
C GLN A 56 -0.85 -19.11 7.34
N LYS A 57 -1.72 -20.08 7.07
CA LYS A 57 -1.57 -21.46 7.54
C LYS A 57 -0.67 -22.30 6.64
N GLY A 58 -0.26 -21.78 5.49
CA GLY A 58 0.51 -22.51 4.50
C GLY A 58 -0.33 -23.47 3.63
N GLU A 59 -1.65 -23.32 3.63
CA GLU A 59 -2.58 -24.18 2.89
C GLU A 59 -2.65 -23.80 1.39
N LEU A 60 -2.28 -22.55 1.05
CA LEU A 60 -2.18 -22.07 -0.33
C LEU A 60 -1.14 -20.94 -0.46
N VAL A 61 -0.73 -20.65 -1.71
CA VAL A 61 0.02 -19.44 -2.05
C VAL A 61 -0.98 -18.34 -2.40
N PHE A 62 -0.94 -17.23 -1.68
CA PHE A 62 -1.85 -16.11 -1.96
C PHE A 62 -1.50 -15.46 -3.31
N ASP A 63 -2.48 -15.41 -4.20
CA ASP A 63 -2.37 -14.71 -5.47
C ASP A 63 -2.77 -13.23 -5.28
N ALA A 64 -1.78 -12.37 -5.06
CA ALA A 64 -2.01 -10.95 -4.87
C ALA A 64 -2.63 -10.28 -6.12
N GLU A 65 -2.29 -10.76 -7.32
CA GLU A 65 -2.77 -10.18 -8.58
C GLU A 65 -4.24 -10.48 -8.86
N LYS A 66 -4.81 -11.47 -8.18
CA LYS A 66 -6.25 -11.74 -8.21
C LYS A 66 -7.06 -10.62 -7.55
N TYR A 67 -6.53 -9.98 -6.51
CA TYR A 67 -7.27 -9.11 -5.61
C TYR A 67 -6.81 -7.66 -5.58
N VAL A 68 -5.53 -7.41 -5.86
CA VAL A 68 -4.89 -6.09 -5.74
C VAL A 68 -4.41 -5.62 -7.10
N ASN A 69 -4.49 -4.31 -7.34
CA ASN A 69 -3.99 -3.75 -8.59
C ASN A 69 -2.47 -3.86 -8.63
N LYS A 70 -1.94 -4.41 -9.72
CA LYS A 70 -0.52 -4.41 -10.07
C LYS A 70 -0.30 -3.35 -11.13
N ILE A 71 0.41 -2.30 -10.80
CA ILE A 71 0.56 -1.10 -11.62
C ILE A 71 1.99 -1.04 -12.13
N PRO A 72 2.24 -1.17 -13.43
CA PRO A 72 3.55 -0.85 -14.01
C PRO A 72 3.96 0.57 -13.65
N THR A 73 5.21 0.73 -13.22
CA THR A 73 5.71 2.01 -12.77
C THR A 73 7.03 2.35 -13.45
N LYS A 74 7.33 3.63 -13.51
CA LYS A 74 8.56 4.16 -14.09
C LYS A 74 9.13 5.26 -13.20
N LYS A 75 10.36 5.62 -13.46
CA LYS A 75 11.01 6.77 -12.83
C LYS A 75 10.11 8.00 -12.88
N HIS A 76 10.00 8.69 -11.74
CA HIS A 76 9.18 9.88 -11.49
C HIS A 76 7.68 9.62 -11.32
N ASP A 77 7.21 8.37 -11.37
CA ASP A 77 5.86 8.08 -10.93
C ASP A 77 5.70 8.34 -9.42
N HIS A 78 4.50 8.76 -9.03
CA HIS A 78 4.16 9.08 -7.65
C HIS A 78 2.85 8.41 -7.25
N PHE A 79 2.81 7.88 -6.04
CA PHE A 79 1.65 7.19 -5.49
C PHE A 79 1.33 7.71 -4.10
N LEU A 80 0.10 8.17 -3.89
CA LEU A 80 -0.42 8.50 -2.57
C LEU A 80 -0.95 7.23 -1.90
N ILE A 81 -0.62 7.05 -0.63
CA ILE A 81 -0.96 5.85 0.14
C ILE A 81 -1.55 6.28 1.49
N PRO A 82 -2.76 6.82 1.50
CA PRO A 82 -3.43 7.15 2.76
C PRO A 82 -3.83 5.89 3.53
N GLY A 83 -3.89 5.98 4.86
CA GLY A 83 -4.27 4.89 5.77
C GLY A 83 -5.52 4.15 5.27
N GLY A 84 -5.53 2.83 5.34
CA GLY A 84 -6.58 1.97 4.78
C GLY A 84 -6.32 1.49 3.35
N THR A 85 -5.26 1.94 2.68
CA THR A 85 -4.92 1.50 1.32
C THR A 85 -3.99 0.30 1.35
N ILE A 86 -4.39 -0.82 0.74
CA ILE A 86 -3.49 -1.96 0.52
C ILE A 86 -2.40 -1.55 -0.46
N HIS A 87 -1.13 -1.85 -0.12
CA HIS A 87 0.00 -1.47 -0.97
C HIS A 87 1.26 -2.28 -0.71
N CYS A 88 2.16 -2.24 -1.67
CA CYS A 88 3.60 -2.47 -1.52
C CYS A 88 4.34 -2.06 -2.80
N SER A 89 5.62 -1.76 -2.71
CA SER A 89 6.48 -1.71 -3.90
C SER A 89 6.83 -3.14 -4.35
N GLY A 90 6.95 -3.32 -5.64
CA GLY A 90 7.50 -4.54 -6.24
C GLY A 90 9.04 -4.51 -6.30
N ALA A 91 9.60 -5.48 -7.01
CA ALA A 91 11.03 -5.52 -7.29
C ALA A 91 11.44 -4.45 -8.30
N ASN A 92 12.75 -4.30 -8.49
CA ASN A 92 13.35 -3.53 -9.58
C ASN A 92 13.03 -2.03 -9.59
N SER A 93 12.82 -1.47 -8.39
CA SER A 93 12.56 -0.04 -8.23
C SER A 93 13.30 0.53 -7.01
N MET A 94 13.69 1.80 -7.13
CA MET A 94 14.18 2.61 -6.03
C MET A 94 13.09 3.60 -5.63
N VAL A 95 12.58 3.44 -4.42
CA VAL A 95 11.46 4.22 -3.89
C VAL A 95 11.95 5.17 -2.81
N LEU A 96 11.60 6.45 -2.95
CA LEU A 96 11.60 7.38 -1.83
C LEU A 96 10.22 7.33 -1.19
N GLU A 97 10.14 6.71 -0.01
CA GLU A 97 8.93 6.71 0.80
C GLU A 97 8.95 7.95 1.72
N ILE A 98 7.86 8.68 1.70
CA ILE A 98 7.62 9.81 2.61
C ILE A 98 6.44 9.43 3.48
N SER A 99 6.69 9.24 4.77
CA SER A 99 5.68 8.83 5.75
C SER A 99 5.42 9.95 6.76
N SER A 100 4.14 10.25 6.97
CA SER A 100 3.68 11.13 8.04
C SER A 100 3.33 10.28 9.27
N THR A 101 4.35 9.87 10.03
CA THR A 101 4.12 9.04 11.22
C THR A 101 5.18 9.22 12.29
N PRO A 102 4.81 9.39 13.55
CA PRO A 102 5.73 9.31 14.68
C PRO A 102 6.04 7.85 15.08
N ASN A 103 5.19 6.89 14.68
CA ASN A 103 5.32 5.48 14.98
C ASN A 103 4.86 4.63 13.79
N LEU A 104 5.48 3.47 13.60
CA LEU A 104 5.06 2.52 12.58
C LEU A 104 3.77 1.82 12.99
N PHE A 105 2.72 1.98 12.18
CA PHE A 105 1.48 1.22 12.27
C PHE A 105 1.23 0.48 10.97
N THR A 106 1.75 -0.76 10.90
CA THR A 106 1.65 -1.57 9.69
C THR A 106 1.04 -2.92 10.01
N PHE A 107 -0.05 -3.27 9.33
CA PHE A 107 -0.59 -4.61 9.32
C PHE A 107 -0.17 -5.32 8.04
N LYS A 108 0.76 -6.26 8.17
CA LYS A 108 1.21 -7.08 7.06
C LYS A 108 0.14 -8.09 6.69
N LEU A 109 -0.33 -8.05 5.44
CA LEU A 109 -1.35 -8.95 4.90
C LEU A 109 -0.72 -10.14 4.18
N TRP A 110 0.43 -9.97 3.54
CA TRP A 110 1.14 -10.98 2.78
C TRP A 110 2.63 -10.67 2.71
N ASP A 111 3.49 -11.68 2.85
CA ASP A 111 4.95 -11.50 2.79
C ASP A 111 5.64 -12.47 1.83
N TRP A 112 4.96 -12.85 0.74
CA TRP A 112 5.48 -13.75 -0.30
C TRP A 112 6.06 -15.05 0.26
N GLN A 113 5.45 -15.60 1.32
CA GLN A 113 5.90 -16.80 2.03
C GLN A 113 7.37 -16.75 2.50
N ARG A 114 7.93 -15.56 2.67
CA ARG A 114 9.29 -15.43 3.23
C ARG A 114 9.35 -16.09 4.59
N LEU A 115 10.38 -16.91 4.77
CA LEU A 115 10.60 -17.61 6.02
C LEU A 115 11.34 -16.73 7.03
N GLY A 116 11.02 -16.90 8.29
CA GLY A 116 11.79 -16.40 9.42
C GLY A 116 13.03 -17.28 9.67
N LEU A 117 13.83 -16.91 10.65
CA LEU A 117 15.02 -17.67 11.07
C LEU A 117 14.68 -19.06 11.62
N ASP A 118 13.44 -19.25 12.05
CA ASP A 118 12.89 -20.51 12.53
C ASP A 118 12.37 -21.45 11.40
N GLY A 119 12.55 -21.05 10.14
CA GLY A 119 12.10 -21.78 8.96
C GLY A 119 10.60 -21.77 8.74
N LYS A 120 9.83 -20.96 9.50
CA LYS A 120 8.39 -20.80 9.34
C LYS A 120 8.06 -19.53 8.56
N PRO A 121 6.87 -19.47 7.89
CA PRO A 121 6.40 -18.23 7.29
C PRO A 121 6.37 -17.09 8.31
N ARG A 122 6.83 -15.91 7.90
CA ARG A 122 6.83 -14.72 8.76
C ARG A 122 5.41 -14.35 9.16
N PRO A 123 5.20 -13.89 10.42
CA PRO A 123 3.86 -13.55 10.90
C PRO A 123 3.21 -12.46 10.04
N ILE A 124 1.93 -12.64 9.77
CA ILE A 124 1.06 -11.66 9.12
C ILE A 124 -0.13 -11.33 10.01
N ASN A 125 -0.76 -10.17 9.79
CA ASN A 125 -1.78 -9.61 10.68
C ASN A 125 -3.15 -9.53 9.98
N VAL A 126 -3.63 -10.63 9.40
CA VAL A 126 -4.87 -10.65 8.59
C VAL A 126 -6.06 -10.14 9.39
N GLU A 127 -6.24 -10.63 10.63
CA GLU A 127 -7.43 -10.29 11.43
C GLU A 127 -7.53 -8.81 11.83
N ARG A 128 -6.40 -8.15 12.07
CA ARG A 128 -6.37 -6.70 12.29
C ARG A 128 -6.39 -5.92 10.98
N GLY A 129 -5.64 -6.39 9.99
CA GLY A 129 -5.56 -5.74 8.69
C GLY A 129 -6.90 -5.63 7.98
N LYS A 130 -7.71 -6.71 8.01
CA LYS A 130 -9.05 -6.69 7.38
C LYS A 130 -9.98 -5.60 7.92
N CYS A 131 -9.81 -5.21 9.20
CA CYS A 131 -10.65 -4.19 9.84
C CYS A 131 -10.33 -2.77 9.37
N VAL A 132 -9.18 -2.56 8.74
CA VAL A 132 -8.72 -1.23 8.34
C VAL A 132 -8.67 -1.04 6.83
N ILE A 133 -8.93 -2.07 6.04
CA ILE A 133 -8.94 -1.97 4.58
C ILE A 133 -10.11 -1.08 4.15
N ASN A 134 -9.79 -0.03 3.41
CA ASN A 134 -10.79 0.78 2.72
C ASN A 134 -11.07 0.16 1.34
N TRP A 135 -12.14 -0.62 1.28
CA TRP A 135 -12.55 -1.35 0.09
C TRP A 135 -13.04 -0.48 -1.07
N ASN A 136 -13.27 0.82 -0.83
CA ASN A 136 -13.64 1.77 -1.88
C ASN A 136 -12.42 2.33 -2.63
N ARG A 137 -11.22 1.96 -2.22
CA ARG A 137 -9.99 2.30 -2.94
C ARG A 137 -9.69 1.24 -3.97
N ASP A 138 -10.57 1.15 -4.92
CA ASP A 138 -10.51 0.22 -6.03
C ASP A 138 -9.69 0.77 -7.21
N THR A 139 -9.73 0.09 -8.35
CA THR A 139 -8.96 0.44 -9.54
C THR A 139 -9.27 1.84 -10.05
N GLU A 140 -10.54 2.23 -10.06
CA GLU A 140 -10.97 3.56 -10.54
C GLU A 140 -10.47 4.64 -9.58
N TYR A 141 -10.72 4.46 -8.28
CA TYR A 141 -10.25 5.40 -7.27
C TYR A 141 -8.74 5.58 -7.28
N VAL A 142 -7.97 4.49 -7.42
CA VAL A 142 -6.49 4.53 -7.49
C VAL A 142 -6.03 5.35 -8.68
N ASN A 143 -6.60 5.13 -9.86
CA ASN A 143 -6.20 5.85 -11.06
C ASN A 143 -6.57 7.35 -11.00
N GLU A 144 -7.72 7.69 -10.43
CA GLU A 144 -8.21 9.06 -10.39
C GLU A 144 -7.63 9.90 -9.25
N HIS A 145 -7.26 9.26 -8.11
CA HIS A 145 -6.95 10.00 -6.89
C HIS A 145 -5.59 9.68 -6.26
N LEU A 146 -4.99 8.53 -6.58
CA LEU A 146 -3.78 8.10 -5.87
C LEU A 146 -2.54 8.03 -6.75
N ARG A 147 -2.70 7.91 -8.06
CA ARG A 147 -1.58 7.77 -8.99
C ARG A 147 -1.29 9.08 -9.70
N ASN A 148 -0.04 9.55 -9.63
CA ASN A 148 0.47 10.72 -10.36
C ASN A 148 -0.39 11.97 -10.20
N GLN A 149 -0.92 12.19 -9.01
CA GLN A 149 -1.70 13.38 -8.67
C GLN A 149 -0.75 14.56 -8.40
N PHE A 150 -0.20 15.13 -9.45
CA PHE A 150 0.68 16.29 -9.37
C PHE A 150 -0.13 17.59 -9.43
N CYS A 151 0.25 18.55 -8.60
CA CYS A 151 -0.21 19.91 -8.76
C CYS A 151 0.58 20.58 -9.90
N LEU A 152 -0.08 20.95 -10.98
CA LEU A 152 0.53 21.65 -12.11
C LEU A 152 1.02 23.07 -11.78
N LEU A 153 0.80 23.55 -10.55
CA LEU A 153 1.27 24.84 -10.07
C LEU A 153 2.80 24.95 -9.98
N TYR A 154 3.53 23.83 -10.03
CA TYR A 154 5.00 23.83 -10.06
C TYR A 154 5.60 24.34 -11.37
N THR A 155 4.80 24.56 -12.40
CA THR A 155 5.27 25.14 -13.65
C THR A 155 5.22 26.67 -13.69
N SER A 156 4.64 27.29 -12.66
CA SER A 156 4.66 28.75 -12.52
C SER A 156 5.92 29.18 -11.77
N PRO A 157 6.71 30.14 -12.32
CA PRO A 157 7.87 30.64 -11.59
C PRO A 157 7.44 31.20 -10.24
N SER A 158 8.21 30.88 -9.20
CA SER A 158 8.00 31.43 -7.88
C SER A 158 8.00 32.97 -7.96
N PRO A 159 7.22 33.69 -7.14
CA PRO A 159 7.34 35.14 -7.04
C PRO A 159 8.78 35.64 -6.79
N ARG A 160 9.65 34.78 -6.22
CA ARG A 160 11.08 35.07 -6.01
C ARG A 160 11.93 34.97 -7.29
N ASP A 161 11.42 34.26 -8.29
CA ASP A 161 12.12 34.05 -9.57
C ASP A 161 11.78 35.16 -10.58
N ARG A 162 10.99 36.17 -10.17
CA ARG A 162 10.62 37.35 -10.94
C ARG A 162 11.45 38.57 -10.52
N GLY A 163 12.74 38.37 -10.31
CA GLY A 163 13.70 39.45 -10.11
C GLY A 163 14.03 40.21 -11.38
#